data_c1e04598188e3d36c26c3f3a55f91763
#
_entry.id   c1e04598188e3d36c26c3f3a55f91763
#
_cell.length_a   1.000
_cell.length_b   1.000
_cell.length_c   1.000
_cell.angle_alpha   90.00
_cell.angle_beta   90.00
_cell.angle_gamma   90.00
#
_symmetry.space_group_name_H-M   'P 1'
#
loop_
_entity.id
_entity.type
_entity.pdbx_description
1 polymer ?
#
loop_
_entity_poly.entity_id
_entity_poly.type
_entity_poly.pdbx_seq_one_letter_code
_entity_poly.pdbx_strand_id
1 'polypeptide(L)'
;MKIYTLPLRSIVMLILSVSFLACNGKKESNDEESTEEKVVDATEESSQDSLQLNMNHLNLPEGFSIELYAKNIEGARSMAMGSDGTLFVGTRNEGKVYALKDTDGDYKVDKTYTIASDLEQPNGVAFKDGALYVAAVSRMFKYTNIESQLENPQEPELIYDDYPTEFHHGWKYIAFGPDDKLYVPVGAPCNICDSATVDKRYASITRMNPDGSNREIVAHGVRNTVGFTWHPDTNELWFTDNGRDMMGDDVPPGELNKLTEAGQHFGYPYCHGGTVKDPEYGDQRPCSDFVPPVQPLGAHVAALGVKFGKGPMFPEAYQKHAFLAEHGSWNRSSKVGYRVTLVKLENGEAVSYEPFIDGWLDEESQEAFGRPVDLLFLEDGSLLISDDEGDAIYRVTYKG
;
A
#
# COMPACT_ATOMS: atom_id res chain seq x y z
N MET A 1 -51.59 5.44 30.08
CA MET A 1 -50.94 6.12 31.20
C MET A 1 -50.73 5.09 32.31
N LYS A 2 -49.56 4.43 32.34
CA LYS A 2 -49.07 3.64 33.46
C LYS A 2 -47.56 3.82 33.55
N ILE A 3 -47.15 4.47 34.61
CA ILE A 3 -45.78 4.77 34.97
C ILE A 3 -45.23 3.61 35.77
N TYR A 4 -44.12 2.99 35.34
CA TYR A 4 -43.36 2.03 36.12
C TYR A 4 -42.04 2.65 36.57
N THR A 5 -41.92 2.80 37.89
CA THR A 5 -40.71 3.20 38.59
C THR A 5 -39.82 1.98 38.88
N LEU A 6 -38.54 2.04 38.57
CA LEU A 6 -37.53 1.05 38.98
C LEU A 6 -36.73 1.56 40.18
N PRO A 7 -36.37 0.70 41.15
CA PRO A 7 -35.68 1.09 42.35
C PRO A 7 -34.14 1.17 42.20
N LEU A 8 -33.60 2.15 42.85
CA LEU A 8 -32.19 2.43 43.07
C LEU A 8 -31.55 1.33 43.94
N ARG A 9 -30.52 0.62 43.48
CA ARG A 9 -29.69 -0.26 44.31
C ARG A 9 -28.36 0.43 44.59
N SER A 10 -28.14 0.67 45.91
CA SER A 10 -26.90 1.20 46.48
C SER A 10 -25.76 0.19 46.35
N ILE A 11 -24.62 0.65 45.83
CA ILE A 11 -23.36 -0.09 45.86
C ILE A 11 -22.52 0.43 47.02
N VAL A 12 -22.25 -0.47 47.97
CA VAL A 12 -21.40 -0.23 49.14
C VAL A 12 -19.95 -0.35 48.69
N MET A 13 -19.20 0.74 48.91
CA MET A 13 -17.76 0.82 48.66
C MET A 13 -16.99 0.33 49.89
N LEU A 14 -16.28 -0.78 49.77
CA LEU A 14 -15.44 -1.35 50.82
C LEU A 14 -14.04 -0.76 50.69
N ILE A 15 -13.65 0.10 51.67
CA ILE A 15 -12.31 0.68 51.78
C ILE A 15 -11.44 -0.27 52.59
N LEU A 16 -10.41 -0.85 51.95
CA LEU A 16 -9.36 -1.61 52.65
C LEU A 16 -8.18 -0.67 52.95
N SER A 17 -7.99 -0.38 54.24
CA SER A 17 -6.81 0.32 54.74
C SER A 17 -5.65 -0.65 54.94
N VAL A 18 -4.53 -0.43 54.26
CA VAL A 18 -3.27 -1.13 54.53
C VAL A 18 -2.32 -0.21 55.28
N SER A 19 -1.97 -0.67 56.46
CA SER A 19 -1.03 0.00 57.38
C SER A 19 0.42 -0.20 56.95
N PHE A 20 1.18 0.87 56.81
CA PHE A 20 2.64 0.82 56.61
C PHE A 20 3.36 0.62 57.95
N LEU A 21 4.13 -0.45 58.06
CA LEU A 21 5.19 -0.57 59.05
C LEU A 21 6.52 -0.10 58.43
N ALA A 22 7.09 0.93 59.01
CA ALA A 22 8.44 1.38 58.68
C ALA A 22 9.47 0.53 59.40
N CYS A 23 10.42 -0.03 58.66
CA CYS A 23 11.69 -0.51 59.20
C CYS A 23 12.85 0.21 58.52
N ASN A 24 13.66 0.87 59.36
CA ASN A 24 14.92 1.52 59.03
C ASN A 24 16.01 0.51 58.74
N GLY A 25 16.69 0.60 57.62
CA GLY A 25 17.85 -0.21 57.28
C GLY A 25 18.77 0.48 56.27
N LYS A 26 19.98 0.73 56.70
CA LYS A 26 21.16 1.39 56.13
C LYS A 26 21.30 1.41 54.58
N LYS A 27 21.74 2.61 54.11
CA LYS A 27 22.34 2.84 52.79
C LYS A 27 23.53 1.92 52.53
N GLU A 28 23.47 1.19 51.43
CA GLU A 28 24.61 0.81 50.61
C GLU A 28 24.34 1.29 49.19
N SER A 29 25.29 2.05 48.66
CA SER A 29 25.33 2.54 47.30
C SER A 29 25.72 1.39 46.38
N ASN A 30 24.84 1.00 45.47
CA ASN A 30 25.21 0.27 44.25
C ASN A 30 24.71 1.07 43.05
N ASP A 31 25.65 1.41 42.20
CA ASP A 31 25.45 2.02 40.89
C ASP A 31 24.69 0.99 40.03
N GLU A 32 23.40 1.29 39.76
CA GLU A 32 22.68 0.65 38.65
C GLU A 32 22.95 1.46 37.38
N GLU A 33 24.03 1.08 36.69
CA GLU A 33 24.36 1.53 35.36
C GLU A 33 23.62 0.68 34.33
N SER A 34 22.73 1.33 33.59
CA SER A 34 22.22 1.01 32.25
C SER A 34 21.97 -0.44 31.86
N THR A 35 20.79 -0.96 32.15
CA THR A 35 20.23 -2.16 31.49
C THR A 35 19.39 -1.82 30.24
N GLU A 36 19.06 -0.56 29.99
CA GLU A 36 18.25 -0.19 28.83
C GLU A 36 19.00 -0.23 27.47
N GLU A 37 20.29 0.16 27.43
CA GLU A 37 21.08 0.09 26.19
C GLU A 37 21.32 -1.34 25.69
N LYS A 38 21.44 -2.32 26.57
CA LYS A 38 21.66 -3.73 26.13
C LYS A 38 20.39 -4.43 25.63
N VAL A 39 19.20 -3.99 26.04
CA VAL A 39 17.93 -4.58 25.63
C VAL A 39 17.55 -4.10 24.22
N VAL A 40 17.82 -2.83 23.90
CA VAL A 40 17.56 -2.27 22.57
C VAL A 40 18.47 -2.91 21.52
N ASP A 41 19.76 -3.06 21.82
CA ASP A 41 20.74 -3.67 20.91
C ASP A 41 20.44 -5.15 20.62
N ALA A 42 20.03 -5.92 21.64
CA ALA A 42 19.68 -7.34 21.48
C ALA A 42 18.36 -7.55 20.69
N THR A 43 17.42 -6.61 20.72
CA THR A 43 16.18 -6.68 19.93
C THR A 43 16.40 -6.26 18.48
N GLU A 44 17.28 -5.31 18.21
CA GLU A 44 17.65 -4.92 16.86
C GLU A 44 18.46 -5.99 16.11
N GLU A 45 19.43 -6.63 16.78
CA GLU A 45 20.18 -7.78 16.21
C GLU A 45 19.25 -8.95 15.89
N SER A 46 18.31 -9.30 16.77
CA SER A 46 17.38 -10.41 16.53
C SER A 46 16.41 -10.14 15.38
N SER A 47 15.97 -8.91 15.19
CA SER A 47 15.10 -8.52 14.07
C SER A 47 15.86 -8.48 12.73
N GLN A 48 17.11 -8.07 12.72
CA GLN A 48 17.95 -8.06 11.52
C GLN A 48 18.29 -9.49 11.06
N ASP A 49 18.55 -10.40 11.98
CA ASP A 49 18.80 -11.81 11.70
C ASP A 49 17.55 -12.48 11.10
N SER A 50 16.36 -12.17 11.61
CA SER A 50 15.10 -12.71 11.07
C SER A 50 14.79 -12.22 9.67
N LEU A 51 14.95 -10.92 9.37
CA LEU A 51 14.76 -10.36 8.03
C LEU A 51 15.75 -10.94 7.03
N GLN A 52 17.03 -11.10 7.41
CA GLN A 52 18.05 -11.70 6.54
C GLN A 52 17.76 -13.19 6.29
N LEU A 53 17.26 -13.92 7.28
CA LEU A 53 16.82 -15.31 7.12
C LEU A 53 15.63 -15.38 6.16
N ASN A 54 14.64 -14.51 6.30
CA ASN A 54 13.48 -14.45 5.42
C ASN A 54 13.88 -14.15 3.96
N MET A 55 14.83 -13.24 3.74
CA MET A 55 15.32 -12.91 2.39
C MET A 55 15.99 -14.12 1.70
N ASN A 56 16.57 -15.07 2.46
CA ASN A 56 17.18 -16.28 1.89
C ASN A 56 16.14 -17.26 1.29
N HIS A 57 14.85 -17.10 1.61
CA HIS A 57 13.75 -17.88 1.01
C HIS A 57 13.25 -17.29 -0.30
N LEU A 58 13.67 -16.06 -0.66
CA LEU A 58 13.21 -15.41 -1.87
C LEU A 58 13.88 -16.01 -3.11
N ASN A 59 13.07 -16.35 -4.09
CA ASN A 59 13.51 -16.85 -5.38
C ASN A 59 13.45 -15.73 -6.42
N LEU A 60 14.57 -15.48 -7.08
CA LEU A 60 14.72 -14.46 -8.13
C LEU A 60 15.21 -15.13 -9.41
N PRO A 61 14.93 -14.54 -10.59
CA PRO A 61 15.55 -14.98 -11.84
C PRO A 61 17.07 -14.86 -11.80
N GLU A 62 17.76 -15.65 -12.61
CA GLU A 62 19.22 -15.63 -12.74
C GLU A 62 19.75 -14.23 -13.04
N GLY A 63 20.81 -13.83 -12.36
CA GLY A 63 21.46 -12.52 -12.46
C GLY A 63 20.85 -11.43 -11.58
N PHE A 64 19.67 -11.65 -11.00
CA PHE A 64 19.08 -10.73 -10.04
C PHE A 64 19.53 -11.00 -8.60
N SER A 65 19.57 -9.94 -7.81
CA SER A 65 19.87 -9.99 -6.38
C SER A 65 18.93 -9.05 -5.64
N ILE A 66 18.59 -9.40 -4.40
CA ILE A 66 17.76 -8.58 -3.50
C ILE A 66 18.55 -8.27 -2.23
N GLU A 67 18.46 -7.05 -1.76
CA GLU A 67 19.08 -6.59 -0.53
C GLU A 67 18.13 -5.69 0.26
N LEU A 68 18.40 -5.48 1.54
CA LEU A 68 17.62 -4.58 2.38
C LEU A 68 18.02 -3.13 2.08
N TYR A 69 17.05 -2.30 1.69
CA TYR A 69 17.19 -0.85 1.52
C TYR A 69 16.86 -0.11 2.81
N ALA A 70 15.76 -0.50 3.49
CA ALA A 70 15.34 0.07 4.78
C ALA A 70 14.71 -1.00 5.66
N LYS A 71 14.88 -0.90 6.97
CA LYS A 71 14.27 -1.75 8.01
C LYS A 71 13.55 -0.90 9.04
N ASN A 72 12.66 -1.52 9.83
CA ASN A 72 11.91 -0.88 10.90
C ASN A 72 11.04 0.28 10.37
N ILE A 73 10.51 0.13 9.16
CA ILE A 73 9.55 1.07 8.55
C ILE A 73 8.15 0.47 8.72
N GLU A 74 7.64 0.62 9.94
CA GLU A 74 6.38 0.02 10.39
C GLU A 74 5.24 0.27 9.40
N GLY A 75 4.71 -0.82 8.82
CA GLY A 75 3.62 -0.77 7.85
C GLY A 75 3.95 -0.08 6.54
N ALA A 76 5.17 -0.24 5.99
CA ALA A 76 5.65 0.40 4.76
C ALA A 76 4.78 0.08 3.54
N ARG A 77 4.17 1.10 2.91
CA ARG A 77 3.26 0.91 1.78
C ARG A 77 3.65 1.76 0.56
N SER A 78 2.81 2.71 0.14
CA SER A 78 3.11 3.51 -1.06
C SER A 78 4.39 4.31 -0.92
N MET A 79 5.14 4.39 -2.00
CA MET A 79 6.44 5.06 -2.07
C MET A 79 6.46 6.19 -3.09
N ALA A 80 7.12 7.30 -2.76
CA ALA A 80 7.38 8.39 -3.69
C ALA A 80 8.80 8.94 -3.49
N MET A 81 9.56 9.07 -4.58
CA MET A 81 10.91 9.64 -4.53
C MET A 81 10.86 11.16 -4.64
N GLY A 82 11.56 11.82 -3.73
CA GLY A 82 11.83 13.25 -3.78
C GLY A 82 12.91 13.61 -4.79
N SER A 83 13.13 14.91 -4.98
CA SER A 83 14.11 15.44 -5.95
C SER A 83 15.57 15.30 -5.48
N ASP A 84 15.79 15.18 -4.18
CA ASP A 84 17.11 15.06 -3.55
C ASP A 84 17.46 13.63 -3.09
N GLY A 85 16.67 12.62 -3.56
CA GLY A 85 16.82 11.22 -3.21
C GLY A 85 16.17 10.83 -1.88
N THR A 86 15.35 11.68 -1.25
CA THR A 86 14.53 11.31 -0.11
C THR A 86 13.38 10.41 -0.55
N LEU A 87 13.25 9.22 0.04
CA LEU A 87 12.13 8.33 -0.20
C LEU A 87 11.02 8.59 0.83
N PHE A 88 9.85 9.04 0.36
CA PHE A 88 8.66 9.19 1.19
C PHE A 88 7.84 7.92 1.18
N VAL A 89 7.35 7.49 2.35
CA VAL A 89 6.63 6.23 2.54
C VAL A 89 5.35 6.47 3.34
N GLY A 90 4.22 6.10 2.76
CA GLY A 90 2.94 6.09 3.44
C GLY A 90 2.70 4.78 4.19
N THR A 91 1.80 4.82 5.16
CA THR A 91 1.37 3.63 5.93
C THR A 91 -0.14 3.51 5.93
N ARG A 92 -0.67 2.45 6.53
CA ARG A 92 -2.12 2.27 6.64
C ARG A 92 -2.59 2.43 8.08
N ASN A 93 -2.38 1.42 8.91
CA ASN A 93 -2.91 1.37 10.27
C ASN A 93 -2.06 2.17 11.26
N GLU A 94 -0.80 2.34 10.97
CA GLU A 94 0.20 3.06 11.78
C GLU A 94 -0.08 4.56 11.81
N GLY A 95 -0.82 5.05 10.82
CA GLY A 95 -1.22 6.47 10.74
C GLY A 95 -0.06 7.43 10.51
N LYS A 96 1.10 6.92 10.03
CA LYS A 96 2.35 7.65 9.88
C LYS A 96 2.73 7.84 8.41
N VAL A 97 3.50 8.89 8.15
CA VAL A 97 4.22 9.09 6.89
C VAL A 97 5.69 9.28 7.22
N TYR A 98 6.54 8.50 6.58
CA TYR A 98 7.99 8.54 6.78
C TYR A 98 8.70 9.23 5.63
N ALA A 99 9.88 9.80 5.92
CA ALA A 99 10.89 10.18 4.94
C ALA A 99 12.20 9.47 5.28
N LEU A 100 12.75 8.79 4.29
CA LEU A 100 13.93 7.95 4.42
C LEU A 100 15.07 8.56 3.61
N LYS A 101 16.25 8.66 4.21
CA LYS A 101 17.41 9.28 3.59
C LYS A 101 18.59 8.31 3.61
N ASP A 102 19.11 8.00 2.44
CA ASP A 102 20.46 7.50 2.23
C ASP A 102 21.38 8.73 2.12
N THR A 103 22.36 8.86 3.02
CA THR A 103 23.18 10.06 3.12
C THR A 103 24.58 9.87 2.54
N ASP A 104 25.01 8.62 2.31
CA ASP A 104 26.34 8.29 1.78
C ASP A 104 26.30 7.64 0.38
N GLY A 105 25.09 7.31 -0.13
CA GLY A 105 24.88 6.80 -1.48
C GLY A 105 25.15 5.31 -1.64
N ASP A 106 25.09 4.55 -0.55
CA ASP A 106 25.30 3.09 -0.57
C ASP A 106 24.01 2.30 -0.84
N TYR A 107 22.89 2.99 -1.06
CA TYR A 107 21.54 2.45 -1.22
C TYR A 107 20.98 1.76 0.02
N LYS A 108 21.37 2.23 1.21
CA LYS A 108 20.78 1.88 2.49
C LYS A 108 20.35 3.14 3.21
N VAL A 109 19.26 3.04 3.93
CA VAL A 109 18.72 4.18 4.69
C VAL A 109 19.52 4.38 5.97
N ASP A 110 20.11 5.59 6.13
CA ASP A 110 20.82 6.01 7.34
C ASP A 110 19.93 6.73 8.33
N LYS A 111 18.94 7.48 7.79
CA LYS A 111 18.06 8.33 8.60
C LYS A 111 16.61 8.15 8.22
N THR A 112 15.78 8.00 9.23
CA THR A 112 14.32 7.95 9.12
C THR A 112 13.71 9.12 9.88
N TYR A 113 12.81 9.84 9.21
CA TYR A 113 12.05 10.94 9.79
C TYR A 113 10.57 10.61 9.73
N THR A 114 9.81 11.01 10.76
CA THR A 114 8.35 10.96 10.75
C THR A 114 7.83 12.32 10.29
N ILE A 115 7.24 12.37 9.11
CA ILE A 115 6.68 13.60 8.53
C ILE A 115 5.31 13.92 9.09
N ALA A 116 4.50 12.89 9.32
CA ALA A 116 3.16 13.01 9.89
C ALA A 116 2.84 11.80 10.76
N SER A 117 1.98 12.00 11.76
CA SER A 117 1.40 10.97 12.62
C SER A 117 -0.09 11.21 12.82
N ASP A 118 -0.78 10.23 13.38
CA ASP A 118 -2.21 10.28 13.72
C ASP A 118 -3.14 10.61 12.54
N LEU A 119 -2.71 10.27 11.31
CA LEU A 119 -3.54 10.37 10.12
C LEU A 119 -4.37 9.10 9.91
N GLU A 120 -5.56 9.26 9.31
CA GLU A 120 -6.44 8.14 8.99
C GLU A 120 -5.97 7.42 7.73
N GLN A 121 -5.24 6.30 7.88
CA GLN A 121 -4.73 5.45 6.79
C GLN A 121 -4.00 6.24 5.69
N PRO A 122 -2.90 6.96 5.99
CA PRO A 122 -2.20 7.82 5.04
C PRO A 122 -1.33 7.01 4.07
N ASN A 123 -1.96 6.06 3.36
CA ASN A 123 -1.27 5.16 2.45
C ASN A 123 -0.65 5.90 1.25
N GLY A 124 -1.39 6.84 0.66
CA GLY A 124 -0.98 7.49 -0.58
C GLY A 124 0.00 8.63 -0.36
N VAL A 125 1.17 8.54 -0.99
CA VAL A 125 2.16 9.61 -1.04
C VAL A 125 2.54 9.90 -2.49
N ALA A 126 2.72 11.19 -2.84
CA ALA A 126 3.23 11.62 -4.14
C ALA A 126 4.09 12.86 -3.97
N PHE A 127 5.15 13.00 -4.77
CA PHE A 127 6.03 14.15 -4.73
C PHE A 127 5.99 14.91 -6.05
N LYS A 128 5.88 16.25 -5.98
CA LYS A 128 5.93 17.12 -7.14
C LYS A 128 6.38 18.53 -6.75
N ASP A 129 7.30 19.09 -7.52
CA ASP A 129 7.76 20.49 -7.40
C ASP A 129 8.18 20.89 -5.96
N GLY A 130 8.93 20.01 -5.27
CA GLY A 130 9.40 20.22 -3.90
C GLY A 130 8.33 20.00 -2.81
N ALA A 131 7.13 19.58 -3.18
CA ALA A 131 6.05 19.32 -2.24
C ALA A 131 5.70 17.83 -2.15
N LEU A 132 5.46 17.35 -0.93
CA LEU A 132 4.88 16.05 -0.65
C LEU A 132 3.36 16.19 -0.54
N TYR A 133 2.64 15.34 -1.27
CA TYR A 133 1.20 15.18 -1.18
C TYR A 133 0.90 13.89 -0.42
N VAL A 134 -0.03 13.96 0.55
CA VAL A 134 -0.42 12.83 1.39
C VAL A 134 -1.93 12.66 1.33
N ALA A 135 -2.38 11.44 1.03
CA ALA A 135 -3.79 11.08 1.02
C ALA A 135 -4.15 10.27 2.27
N ALA A 136 -4.95 10.84 3.15
CA ALA A 136 -5.71 10.12 4.16
C ALA A 136 -7.04 9.60 3.58
N VAL A 137 -7.90 8.96 4.40
CA VAL A 137 -9.16 8.37 3.92
C VAL A 137 -10.03 9.38 3.17
N SER A 138 -10.27 10.55 3.76
CA SER A 138 -11.16 11.58 3.19
C SER A 138 -10.47 12.88 2.84
N ARG A 139 -9.21 13.04 3.21
CA ARG A 139 -8.48 14.33 3.14
C ARG A 139 -7.18 14.21 2.37
N MET A 140 -6.82 15.29 1.67
CA MET A 140 -5.57 15.42 0.95
C MET A 140 -4.77 16.57 1.51
N PHE A 141 -3.52 16.30 1.86
CA PHE A 141 -2.59 17.27 2.44
C PHE A 141 -1.41 17.55 1.51
N LYS A 142 -0.87 18.77 1.58
CA LYS A 142 0.32 19.18 0.85
C LYS A 142 1.34 19.80 1.81
N TYR A 143 2.53 19.22 1.88
CA TYR A 143 3.69 19.72 2.60
C TYR A 143 4.63 20.41 1.63
N THR A 144 4.70 21.73 1.65
CA THR A 144 5.55 22.50 0.72
C THR A 144 7.01 22.52 1.20
N ASN A 145 7.97 22.49 0.24
CA ASN A 145 9.41 22.51 0.52
C ASN A 145 9.85 21.44 1.54
N ILE A 146 9.24 20.26 1.48
CA ILE A 146 9.36 19.23 2.52
C ILE A 146 10.78 18.74 2.72
N GLU A 147 11.57 18.58 1.62
CA GLU A 147 12.95 18.07 1.69
C GLU A 147 13.89 18.92 2.54
N SER A 148 13.59 20.21 2.70
CA SER A 148 14.33 21.12 3.58
C SER A 148 13.85 21.13 5.04
N GLN A 149 12.84 20.35 5.39
CA GLN A 149 12.13 20.44 6.68
C GLN A 149 11.86 19.06 7.31
N LEU A 150 12.62 18.02 6.94
CA LEU A 150 12.37 16.64 7.36
C LEU A 150 12.37 16.45 8.88
N GLU A 151 13.22 17.20 9.62
CA GLU A 151 13.30 17.12 11.09
C GLU A 151 12.12 17.82 11.79
N ASN A 152 11.58 18.88 11.19
CA ASN A 152 10.48 19.69 11.74
C ASN A 152 9.56 20.16 10.61
N PRO A 153 8.72 19.27 10.06
CA PRO A 153 7.80 19.62 9.00
C PRO A 153 6.82 20.71 9.47
N GLN A 154 6.57 21.69 8.60
CA GLN A 154 5.51 22.68 8.84
C GLN A 154 4.14 22.01 8.70
N GLU A 155 3.13 22.62 9.32
CA GLU A 155 1.73 22.21 9.15
C GLU A 155 1.37 22.17 7.66
N PRO A 156 0.77 21.06 7.18
CA PRO A 156 0.41 20.92 5.79
C PRO A 156 -0.78 21.79 5.40
N GLU A 157 -0.84 22.18 4.15
CA GLU A 157 -2.04 22.72 3.54
C GLU A 157 -3.06 21.60 3.32
N LEU A 158 -4.31 21.77 3.78
CA LEU A 158 -5.44 20.92 3.42
C LEU A 158 -5.95 21.34 2.04
N ILE A 159 -5.65 20.56 0.99
CA ILE A 159 -6.02 20.90 -0.38
C ILE A 159 -7.37 20.31 -0.81
N TYR A 160 -7.86 19.27 -0.14
CA TYR A 160 -9.15 18.65 -0.42
C TYR A 160 -9.66 17.84 0.77
N ASP A 161 -10.97 17.90 1.12
CA ASP A 161 -11.57 17.26 2.29
C ASP A 161 -12.97 16.64 2.02
N ASP A 162 -13.33 16.46 0.74
CA ASP A 162 -14.66 15.97 0.34
C ASP A 162 -14.60 14.57 -0.31
N TYR A 163 -13.67 13.71 0.10
CA TYR A 163 -13.74 12.28 -0.21
C TYR A 163 -14.62 11.55 0.81
N PRO A 164 -15.23 10.39 0.43
CA PRO A 164 -15.95 9.55 1.37
C PRO A 164 -15.10 9.15 2.59
N THR A 165 -15.75 8.98 3.75
CA THR A 165 -15.09 8.75 5.04
C THR A 165 -15.04 7.28 5.48
N GLU A 166 -15.58 6.37 4.69
CA GLU A 166 -15.59 4.95 4.98
C GLU A 166 -14.17 4.36 4.94
N PHE A 167 -13.81 3.63 5.99
CA PHE A 167 -12.50 2.98 6.12
C PHE A 167 -12.33 1.77 5.20
N HIS A 168 -13.42 1.06 4.88
CA HIS A 168 -13.38 -0.09 3.98
C HIS A 168 -13.01 0.36 2.57
N HIS A 169 -11.87 -0.08 2.04
CA HIS A 169 -11.23 0.43 0.82
C HIS A 169 -11.02 1.97 0.83
N GLY A 170 -10.90 2.55 2.03
CA GLY A 170 -10.77 3.99 2.21
C GLY A 170 -9.38 4.52 1.93
N TRP A 171 -8.33 3.71 2.17
CA TRP A 171 -6.94 4.10 1.89
C TRP A 171 -6.73 4.31 0.40
N LYS A 172 -5.93 5.30 0.04
CA LYS A 172 -5.74 5.72 -1.33
C LYS A 172 -4.28 5.53 -1.76
N TYR A 173 -4.09 5.13 -2.99
CA TYR A 173 -2.83 5.32 -3.71
C TYR A 173 -2.93 6.61 -4.49
N ILE A 174 -1.88 7.42 -4.57
CA ILE A 174 -1.91 8.66 -5.34
C ILE A 174 -0.64 8.82 -6.18
N ALA A 175 -0.77 9.40 -7.36
CA ALA A 175 0.37 9.77 -8.19
C ALA A 175 -0.02 10.89 -9.17
N PHE A 176 0.97 11.66 -9.62
CA PHE A 176 0.78 12.66 -10.67
C PHE A 176 0.85 12.01 -12.05
N GLY A 177 -0.12 12.33 -12.89
CA GLY A 177 -0.16 11.89 -14.28
C GLY A 177 0.69 12.75 -15.22
N PRO A 178 0.87 12.30 -16.47
CA PRO A 178 1.57 13.06 -17.50
C PRO A 178 0.84 14.38 -17.90
N ASP A 179 -0.40 14.55 -17.45
CA ASP A 179 -1.22 15.76 -17.56
C ASP A 179 -1.08 16.70 -16.35
N ASP A 180 -0.09 16.47 -15.49
CA ASP A 180 0.18 17.22 -14.25
C ASP A 180 -0.95 17.18 -13.22
N LYS A 181 -1.97 16.31 -13.38
CA LYS A 181 -3.04 16.13 -12.41
C LYS A 181 -2.71 15.05 -11.40
N LEU A 182 -3.22 15.22 -10.17
CA LEU A 182 -3.15 14.21 -9.11
C LEU A 182 -4.29 13.21 -9.27
N TYR A 183 -3.97 11.94 -9.47
CA TYR A 183 -4.92 10.85 -9.60
C TYR A 183 -5.16 10.18 -8.25
N VAL A 184 -6.43 9.89 -7.95
CA VAL A 184 -6.88 9.38 -6.65
C VAL A 184 -7.99 8.36 -6.85
N PRO A 185 -7.81 7.07 -6.52
CA PRO A 185 -8.88 6.09 -6.55
C PRO A 185 -9.79 6.24 -5.33
N VAL A 186 -11.04 5.88 -5.49
CA VAL A 186 -12.05 5.84 -4.43
C VAL A 186 -12.70 4.47 -4.47
N GLY A 187 -12.28 3.59 -3.58
CA GLY A 187 -12.78 2.21 -3.52
C GLY A 187 -14.24 2.11 -3.12
N ALA A 188 -14.88 0.99 -3.42
CA ALA A 188 -16.23 0.69 -2.97
C ALA A 188 -16.28 0.54 -1.43
N PRO A 189 -17.31 1.05 -0.73
CA PRO A 189 -17.39 1.02 0.73
C PRO A 189 -17.83 -0.36 1.29
N CYS A 190 -17.84 -1.38 0.46
CA CYS A 190 -18.39 -2.72 0.74
C CYS A 190 -17.66 -3.78 -0.09
N ASN A 191 -17.87 -5.06 0.27
CA ASN A 191 -17.41 -6.17 -0.57
C ASN A 191 -18.09 -6.14 -1.94
N ILE A 192 -19.44 -6.05 -1.95
CA ILE A 192 -20.25 -5.92 -3.15
C ILE A 192 -21.45 -5.01 -2.86
N CYS A 193 -21.65 -3.97 -3.65
CA CYS A 193 -22.79 -3.07 -3.63
C CYS A 193 -22.77 -2.14 -4.84
N ASP A 194 -23.91 -1.68 -5.29
CA ASP A 194 -23.99 -0.61 -6.30
C ASP A 194 -23.82 0.77 -5.62
N SER A 195 -22.62 1.00 -5.11
CA SER A 195 -22.26 2.18 -4.32
C SER A 195 -22.29 3.47 -5.14
N ALA A 196 -22.06 3.38 -6.45
CA ALA A 196 -22.09 4.54 -7.34
C ALA A 196 -23.51 5.13 -7.49
N THR A 197 -24.56 4.39 -7.16
CA THR A 197 -25.95 4.94 -7.09
C THR A 197 -26.17 5.80 -5.85
N VAL A 198 -25.41 5.59 -4.78
CA VAL A 198 -25.45 6.36 -3.53
C VAL A 198 -24.53 7.58 -3.64
N ASP A 199 -23.29 7.36 -4.05
CA ASP A 199 -22.30 8.41 -4.30
C ASP A 199 -21.45 8.02 -5.51
N LYS A 200 -21.48 8.82 -6.55
CA LYS A 200 -20.76 8.57 -7.80
C LYS A 200 -19.24 8.54 -7.65
N ARG A 201 -18.71 9.01 -6.52
CA ARG A 201 -17.26 8.98 -6.22
C ARG A 201 -16.77 7.56 -5.92
N TYR A 202 -17.60 6.69 -5.37
CA TYR A 202 -17.22 5.30 -5.11
C TYR A 202 -16.96 4.48 -6.38
N ALA A 203 -16.19 3.44 -6.21
CA ALA A 203 -15.81 2.50 -7.26
C ALA A 203 -15.30 3.20 -8.51
N SER A 204 -14.37 4.16 -8.34
CA SER A 204 -13.87 5.02 -9.41
C SER A 204 -12.40 5.40 -9.25
N ILE A 205 -11.79 5.86 -10.33
CA ILE A 205 -10.55 6.64 -10.28
C ILE A 205 -10.90 8.07 -10.62
N THR A 206 -10.47 9.00 -9.76
CA THR A 206 -10.64 10.45 -9.96
C THR A 206 -9.29 11.10 -10.25
N ARG A 207 -9.29 12.31 -10.81
CA ARG A 207 -8.12 13.18 -10.87
C ARG A 207 -8.51 14.62 -10.55
N MET A 208 -7.54 15.41 -10.08
CA MET A 208 -7.73 16.81 -9.73
C MET A 208 -6.47 17.62 -10.04
N ASN A 209 -6.57 18.95 -10.02
CA ASN A 209 -5.40 19.81 -10.05
C ASN A 209 -4.55 19.66 -8.77
N PRO A 210 -3.25 20.03 -8.78
CA PRO A 210 -2.39 19.96 -7.58
C PRO A 210 -2.86 20.81 -6.39
N ASP A 211 -3.76 21.78 -6.61
CA ASP A 211 -4.41 22.59 -5.57
C ASP A 211 -5.73 22.00 -5.04
N GLY A 212 -6.10 20.79 -5.46
CA GLY A 212 -7.35 20.13 -5.10
C GLY A 212 -8.57 20.54 -5.93
N SER A 213 -8.44 21.53 -6.80
CA SER A 213 -9.55 22.01 -7.64
C SER A 213 -9.83 21.10 -8.85
N ASN A 214 -10.99 21.30 -9.49
CA ASN A 214 -11.39 20.64 -10.74
C ASN A 214 -11.33 19.10 -10.68
N ARG A 215 -11.79 18.51 -9.56
CA ARG A 215 -11.90 17.05 -9.43
C ARG A 215 -12.91 16.49 -10.45
N GLU A 216 -12.49 15.47 -11.17
CA GLU A 216 -13.34 14.74 -12.14
C GLU A 216 -13.11 13.23 -12.02
N ILE A 217 -14.09 12.41 -12.42
CA ILE A 217 -13.98 10.97 -12.50
C ILE A 217 -13.46 10.59 -13.88
N VAL A 218 -12.44 9.72 -13.95
CA VAL A 218 -11.86 9.26 -15.22
C VAL A 218 -12.13 7.78 -15.51
N ALA A 219 -12.39 6.96 -14.48
CA ALA A 219 -12.76 5.55 -14.63
C ALA A 219 -13.88 5.19 -13.65
N HIS A 220 -14.79 4.33 -14.07
CA HIS A 220 -15.93 3.84 -13.30
C HIS A 220 -15.85 2.30 -13.14
N GLY A 221 -16.55 1.78 -12.13
CA GLY A 221 -16.64 0.32 -11.92
C GLY A 221 -15.32 -0.30 -11.52
N VAL A 222 -14.51 0.42 -10.76
CA VAL A 222 -13.22 -0.01 -10.20
C VAL A 222 -13.41 -0.25 -8.72
N ARG A 223 -13.42 -1.52 -8.29
CA ARG A 223 -13.79 -1.90 -6.91
C ARG A 223 -12.80 -1.39 -5.87
N ASN A 224 -11.52 -1.71 -6.03
CA ASN A 224 -10.48 -1.37 -5.05
C ASN A 224 -9.09 -1.36 -5.71
N THR A 225 -8.73 -0.25 -6.32
CA THR A 225 -7.39 0.01 -6.86
C THR A 225 -6.47 0.56 -5.78
N VAL A 226 -5.32 -0.10 -5.57
CA VAL A 226 -4.27 0.34 -4.63
C VAL A 226 -2.93 0.54 -5.35
N GLY A 227 -2.93 0.57 -6.66
CA GLY A 227 -1.74 0.84 -7.46
C GLY A 227 -2.08 1.11 -8.91
N PHE A 228 -1.44 2.13 -9.45
CA PHE A 228 -1.53 2.48 -10.85
C PHE A 228 -0.26 3.16 -11.35
N THR A 229 -0.10 3.21 -12.66
CA THR A 229 1.04 3.84 -13.33
C THR A 229 0.65 4.20 -14.76
N TRP A 230 1.52 4.89 -15.47
CA TRP A 230 1.34 5.21 -16.88
C TRP A 230 2.31 4.40 -17.74
N HIS A 231 1.80 3.89 -18.86
CA HIS A 231 2.64 3.19 -19.83
C HIS A 231 3.68 4.16 -20.42
N PRO A 232 4.97 3.81 -20.44
CA PRO A 232 6.04 4.76 -20.77
C PRO A 232 5.98 5.34 -22.19
N ASP A 233 5.40 4.61 -23.15
CA ASP A 233 5.33 5.04 -24.54
C ASP A 233 3.97 5.68 -24.92
N THR A 234 2.86 5.22 -24.32
CA THR A 234 1.51 5.67 -24.70
C THR A 234 0.89 6.67 -23.75
N ASN A 235 1.44 6.79 -22.52
CA ASN A 235 0.86 7.56 -21.41
C ASN A 235 -0.56 7.12 -21.00
N GLU A 236 -0.99 5.93 -21.40
CA GLU A 236 -2.24 5.32 -20.91
C GLU A 236 -2.11 4.95 -19.45
N LEU A 237 -3.15 5.18 -18.66
CA LEU A 237 -3.21 4.79 -17.26
C LEU A 237 -3.44 3.28 -17.15
N TRP A 238 -2.55 2.58 -16.45
CA TRP A 238 -2.66 1.16 -16.10
C TRP A 238 -2.83 1.02 -14.60
N PHE A 239 -3.75 0.15 -14.17
CA PHE A 239 -4.07 -0.02 -12.75
C PHE A 239 -4.47 -1.45 -12.42
N THR A 240 -4.19 -1.86 -11.19
CA THR A 240 -4.68 -3.12 -10.61
C THR A 240 -6.06 -2.91 -10.02
N ASP A 241 -6.92 -3.92 -10.04
CA ASP A 241 -8.18 -3.92 -9.28
C ASP A 241 -8.40 -5.25 -8.57
N ASN A 242 -8.82 -5.17 -7.31
CA ASN A 242 -9.07 -6.32 -6.47
C ASN A 242 -10.53 -6.78 -6.61
N GLY A 243 -10.73 -8.05 -7.03
CA GLY A 243 -12.04 -8.67 -7.14
C GLY A 243 -12.79 -8.79 -5.80
N ARG A 244 -14.10 -9.03 -5.85
CA ARG A 244 -14.91 -9.26 -4.64
C ARG A 244 -14.52 -10.55 -3.92
N ASP A 245 -14.76 -10.58 -2.61
CA ASP A 245 -14.57 -11.76 -1.79
C ASP A 245 -15.82 -12.66 -1.77
N MET A 246 -15.70 -13.86 -1.19
CA MET A 246 -16.78 -14.81 -0.91
C MET A 246 -17.46 -15.41 -2.16
N MET A 247 -16.68 -15.67 -3.21
CA MET A 247 -17.13 -16.44 -4.38
C MET A 247 -16.40 -17.79 -4.54
N GLY A 248 -15.65 -18.22 -3.52
CA GLY A 248 -14.81 -19.42 -3.53
C GLY A 248 -13.34 -19.09 -3.82
N ASP A 249 -12.52 -20.12 -3.94
CA ASP A 249 -11.05 -19.98 -4.01
C ASP A 249 -10.55 -19.43 -5.36
N ASP A 250 -11.24 -19.75 -6.44
CA ASP A 250 -10.72 -19.56 -7.80
C ASP A 250 -11.40 -18.43 -8.59
N VAL A 251 -12.39 -17.76 -7.98
CA VAL A 251 -13.14 -16.66 -8.59
C VAL A 251 -13.49 -15.58 -7.57
N PRO A 252 -13.62 -14.32 -8.02
CA PRO A 252 -13.23 -13.81 -9.33
C PRO A 252 -11.72 -13.54 -9.38
N PRO A 253 -11.14 -13.43 -10.58
CA PRO A 253 -9.76 -12.99 -10.74
C PRO A 253 -9.58 -11.54 -10.27
N GLY A 254 -8.36 -11.19 -9.85
CA GLY A 254 -7.90 -9.81 -9.83
C GLY A 254 -7.68 -9.31 -11.27
N GLU A 255 -7.43 -8.03 -11.44
CA GLU A 255 -7.38 -7.43 -12.77
C GLU A 255 -6.16 -6.51 -12.93
N LEU A 256 -5.50 -6.59 -14.08
CA LEU A 256 -4.65 -5.53 -14.61
C LEU A 256 -5.40 -4.85 -15.74
N ASN A 257 -5.79 -3.62 -15.52
CA ASN A 257 -6.62 -2.82 -16.41
C ASN A 257 -5.84 -1.71 -17.12
N LYS A 258 -6.37 -1.24 -18.26
CA LYS A 258 -5.85 -0.12 -19.03
C LYS A 258 -6.98 0.85 -19.36
N LEU A 259 -6.83 2.11 -18.97
CA LEU A 259 -7.74 3.20 -19.35
C LEU A 259 -7.23 3.86 -20.63
N THR A 260 -7.97 3.70 -21.73
CA THR A 260 -7.67 4.30 -23.02
C THR A 260 -8.45 5.57 -23.30
N GLU A 261 -9.61 5.73 -22.65
CA GLU A 261 -10.49 6.89 -22.77
C GLU A 261 -11.17 7.21 -21.43
N ALA A 262 -11.21 8.47 -21.06
CA ALA A 262 -11.88 8.89 -19.83
C ALA A 262 -13.38 8.55 -19.84
N GLY A 263 -13.89 8.06 -18.70
CA GLY A 263 -15.29 7.66 -18.54
C GLY A 263 -15.58 6.18 -18.82
N GLN A 264 -14.57 5.38 -19.18
CA GLN A 264 -14.72 3.94 -19.32
C GLN A 264 -15.14 3.28 -18.00
N HIS A 265 -15.86 2.13 -18.11
CA HIS A 265 -16.38 1.37 -16.97
C HIS A 265 -15.80 -0.04 -16.96
N PHE A 266 -15.24 -0.47 -15.83
CA PHE A 266 -14.44 -1.70 -15.69
C PHE A 266 -15.19 -2.89 -15.03
N GLY A 267 -16.51 -2.78 -14.85
CA GLY A 267 -17.39 -3.93 -14.56
C GLY A 267 -18.04 -3.94 -13.19
N TYR A 268 -17.33 -3.56 -12.12
CA TYR A 268 -17.90 -3.61 -10.76
C TYR A 268 -19.15 -2.69 -10.62
N PRO A 269 -20.26 -3.15 -10.02
CA PRO A 269 -20.46 -4.42 -9.31
C PRO A 269 -21.01 -5.57 -10.19
N TYR A 270 -21.17 -5.40 -11.49
CA TYR A 270 -21.96 -6.28 -12.37
C TYR A 270 -21.15 -7.45 -12.95
N CYS A 271 -19.88 -7.21 -13.27
CA CYS A 271 -19.00 -8.16 -13.92
C CYS A 271 -17.58 -8.06 -13.35
N HIS A 272 -16.89 -9.20 -13.23
CA HIS A 272 -15.54 -9.32 -12.71
C HIS A 272 -14.64 -10.01 -13.73
N GLY A 273 -13.37 -9.59 -13.85
CA GLY A 273 -12.40 -10.20 -14.77
C GLY A 273 -12.85 -10.21 -16.23
N GLY A 274 -13.77 -9.32 -16.60
CA GLY A 274 -14.33 -9.21 -17.94
C GLY A 274 -15.31 -10.32 -18.35
N THR A 275 -15.45 -11.41 -17.58
CA THR A 275 -16.24 -12.59 -17.96
C THR A 275 -17.10 -13.17 -16.85
N VAL A 276 -16.78 -12.92 -15.57
CA VAL A 276 -17.47 -13.49 -14.43
C VAL A 276 -18.64 -12.59 -14.05
N LYS A 277 -19.86 -13.04 -14.33
CA LYS A 277 -21.10 -12.36 -13.97
C LYS A 277 -21.28 -12.38 -12.44
N ASP A 278 -21.52 -11.22 -11.84
CA ASP A 278 -21.81 -11.16 -10.41
C ASP A 278 -23.12 -11.87 -10.04
N PRO A 279 -23.17 -12.70 -8.99
CA PRO A 279 -24.36 -13.42 -8.59
C PRO A 279 -25.54 -12.52 -8.16
N GLU A 280 -25.28 -11.32 -7.65
CA GLU A 280 -26.28 -10.40 -7.11
C GLU A 280 -26.66 -9.29 -8.09
N TYR A 281 -25.69 -8.77 -8.82
CA TYR A 281 -25.86 -7.59 -9.69
C TYR A 281 -25.76 -7.91 -11.18
N GLY A 282 -25.15 -9.04 -11.56
CA GLY A 282 -24.80 -9.33 -12.95
C GLY A 282 -26.01 -9.53 -13.90
N ASP A 283 -27.23 -9.72 -13.39
CA ASP A 283 -28.45 -9.72 -14.24
C ASP A 283 -28.85 -8.36 -14.75
N GLN A 284 -28.33 -7.28 -14.16
CA GLN A 284 -28.69 -5.92 -14.52
C GLN A 284 -27.94 -5.43 -15.75
N ARG A 285 -26.69 -5.87 -15.95
CA ARG A 285 -25.86 -5.47 -17.09
C ARG A 285 -24.93 -6.62 -17.51
N PRO A 286 -24.83 -6.93 -18.83
CA PRO A 286 -23.94 -7.98 -19.32
C PRO A 286 -22.47 -7.55 -19.27
N CYS A 287 -21.54 -8.50 -19.15
CA CYS A 287 -20.10 -8.23 -19.16
C CYS A 287 -19.62 -7.50 -20.42
N SER A 288 -20.30 -7.69 -21.55
CA SER A 288 -19.98 -7.00 -22.81
C SER A 288 -20.13 -5.46 -22.79
N ASP A 289 -20.78 -4.92 -21.76
CA ASP A 289 -20.94 -3.46 -21.59
C ASP A 289 -19.70 -2.80 -20.98
N PHE A 290 -18.71 -3.58 -20.57
CA PHE A 290 -17.57 -3.10 -19.79
C PHE A 290 -16.24 -3.36 -20.51
N VAL A 291 -15.23 -2.58 -20.15
CA VAL A 291 -13.86 -2.79 -20.62
C VAL A 291 -13.29 -4.02 -19.89
N PRO A 292 -12.87 -5.06 -20.62
CA PRO A 292 -12.24 -6.21 -19.97
C PRO A 292 -10.81 -5.87 -19.52
N PRO A 293 -10.26 -6.57 -18.51
CA PRO A 293 -8.85 -6.41 -18.15
C PRO A 293 -7.92 -6.80 -19.28
N VAL A 294 -6.76 -6.16 -19.35
CA VAL A 294 -5.65 -6.57 -20.25
C VAL A 294 -5.13 -7.93 -19.83
N GLN A 295 -5.05 -8.17 -18.52
CA GLN A 295 -4.66 -9.44 -17.91
C GLN A 295 -5.53 -9.73 -16.69
N PRO A 296 -6.37 -10.78 -16.73
CA PRO A 296 -6.93 -11.36 -15.51
C PRO A 296 -5.80 -11.95 -14.66
N LEU A 297 -5.76 -11.57 -13.39
CA LEU A 297 -4.76 -12.03 -12.42
C LEU A 297 -5.30 -13.24 -11.62
N GLY A 298 -4.47 -13.85 -10.80
CA GLY A 298 -4.94 -14.88 -9.87
C GLY A 298 -6.08 -14.39 -8.98
N ALA A 299 -7.04 -15.27 -8.66
CA ALA A 299 -8.07 -14.96 -7.69
C ALA A 299 -7.44 -14.77 -6.30
N HIS A 300 -7.86 -13.72 -5.59
CA HIS A 300 -7.41 -13.37 -4.23
C HIS A 300 -5.92 -13.02 -4.06
N VAL A 301 -5.15 -12.85 -5.12
CA VAL A 301 -3.72 -12.48 -5.01
C VAL A 301 -3.50 -11.10 -4.37
N ALA A 302 -4.53 -10.27 -4.31
CA ALA A 302 -4.50 -8.90 -3.81
C ALA A 302 -3.42 -8.06 -4.52
N ALA A 303 -3.55 -7.93 -5.84
CA ALA A 303 -2.64 -7.10 -6.63
C ALA A 303 -2.77 -5.63 -6.23
N LEU A 304 -1.65 -5.02 -5.83
CA LEU A 304 -1.56 -3.65 -5.34
C LEU A 304 -0.71 -2.80 -6.28
N GLY A 305 0.55 -2.54 -5.95
CA GLY A 305 1.46 -1.72 -6.75
C GLY A 305 1.68 -2.29 -8.16
N VAL A 306 1.76 -1.40 -9.15
CA VAL A 306 2.14 -1.74 -10.53
C VAL A 306 3.10 -0.70 -11.08
N LYS A 307 4.20 -1.15 -11.69
CA LYS A 307 5.18 -0.29 -12.39
C LYS A 307 5.68 -0.96 -13.66
N PHE A 308 5.97 -0.14 -14.66
CA PHE A 308 6.66 -0.62 -15.85
C PHE A 308 8.17 -0.64 -15.64
N GLY A 309 8.82 -1.70 -16.09
CA GLY A 309 10.28 -1.80 -16.10
C GLY A 309 10.91 -0.64 -16.86
N LYS A 310 11.86 0.04 -16.23
CA LYS A 310 12.57 1.20 -16.78
C LYS A 310 13.99 1.31 -16.23
N GLY A 311 14.80 2.13 -16.89
CA GLY A 311 16.17 2.42 -16.45
C GLY A 311 17.18 1.42 -17.01
N PRO A 312 18.49 1.66 -16.81
CA PRO A 312 19.55 0.93 -17.49
C PRO A 312 19.93 -0.41 -16.85
N MET A 313 19.51 -0.66 -15.59
CA MET A 313 20.00 -1.82 -14.83
C MET A 313 19.38 -3.14 -15.28
N PHE A 314 18.05 -3.20 -15.45
CA PHE A 314 17.39 -4.44 -15.82
C PHE A 314 17.57 -4.72 -17.32
N PRO A 315 17.75 -5.99 -17.74
CA PRO A 315 17.85 -6.37 -19.14
C PRO A 315 16.66 -5.92 -19.98
N GLU A 316 16.87 -5.78 -21.30
CA GLU A 316 15.84 -5.37 -22.26
C GLU A 316 14.56 -6.24 -22.18
N ALA A 317 14.72 -7.53 -21.88
CA ALA A 317 13.62 -8.49 -21.70
C ALA A 317 12.66 -8.15 -20.53
N TYR A 318 13.02 -7.19 -19.68
CA TYR A 318 12.22 -6.71 -18.54
C TYR A 318 11.74 -5.27 -18.73
N GLN A 319 12.20 -4.57 -19.77
CA GLN A 319 11.85 -3.18 -20.01
C GLN A 319 10.43 -3.07 -20.58
N LYS A 320 9.68 -2.05 -20.10
CA LYS A 320 8.29 -1.76 -20.54
C LYS A 320 7.28 -2.87 -20.31
N HIS A 321 7.62 -3.87 -19.52
CA HIS A 321 6.69 -4.88 -19.01
C HIS A 321 6.18 -4.47 -17.63
N ALA A 322 4.99 -4.93 -17.24
CA ALA A 322 4.37 -4.54 -15.98
C ALA A 322 4.79 -5.50 -14.85
N PHE A 323 5.43 -4.94 -13.82
CA PHE A 323 5.67 -5.62 -12.54
C PHE A 323 4.52 -5.29 -11.59
N LEU A 324 4.01 -6.31 -10.89
CA LEU A 324 2.90 -6.19 -9.95
C LEU A 324 3.29 -6.73 -8.59
N ALA A 325 2.98 -6.00 -7.53
CA ALA A 325 3.07 -6.51 -6.16
C ALA A 325 1.76 -7.22 -5.81
N GLU A 326 1.84 -8.53 -5.55
CA GLU A 326 0.73 -9.35 -5.09
C GLU A 326 0.85 -9.55 -3.58
N HIS A 327 0.08 -8.76 -2.83
CA HIS A 327 0.12 -8.69 -1.37
C HIS A 327 -0.29 -9.99 -0.67
N GLY A 328 -1.08 -10.82 -1.35
CA GLY A 328 -1.49 -12.13 -0.87
C GLY A 328 -2.88 -12.20 -0.27
N SER A 329 -3.43 -13.41 -0.35
CA SER A 329 -4.82 -13.71 -0.02
C SER A 329 -5.10 -13.72 1.49
N TRP A 330 -6.35 -13.36 1.86
CA TRP A 330 -6.91 -13.59 3.18
C TRP A 330 -8.18 -14.46 3.14
N ASN A 331 -8.87 -14.50 1.99
CA ASN A 331 -10.15 -15.19 1.79
C ASN A 331 -9.98 -16.35 0.80
N ARG A 332 -9.15 -17.34 1.17
CA ARG A 332 -8.88 -18.55 0.38
C ARG A 332 -8.47 -19.70 1.30
N SER A 333 -8.79 -20.94 0.90
CA SER A 333 -8.45 -22.15 1.68
C SER A 333 -6.94 -22.39 1.79
N SER A 334 -6.20 -22.12 0.71
CA SER A 334 -4.73 -22.05 0.71
C SER A 334 -4.28 -20.68 0.24
N LYS A 335 -3.32 -20.08 0.93
CA LYS A 335 -2.80 -18.75 0.59
C LYS A 335 -2.17 -18.74 -0.81
N VAL A 336 -2.32 -17.61 -1.51
CA VAL A 336 -1.72 -17.31 -2.82
C VAL A 336 -1.31 -15.86 -2.90
N GLY A 337 -0.47 -15.49 -3.88
CA GLY A 337 0.13 -14.18 -3.97
C GLY A 337 1.41 -14.13 -3.14
N TYR A 338 1.62 -13.08 -2.33
CA TYR A 338 2.84 -12.90 -1.52
C TYR A 338 4.10 -12.91 -2.39
N ARG A 339 4.06 -12.17 -3.51
CA ARG A 339 5.11 -12.20 -4.53
C ARG A 339 5.09 -10.95 -5.39
N VAL A 340 6.11 -10.78 -6.20
CA VAL A 340 6.09 -9.84 -7.32
C VAL A 340 5.95 -10.64 -8.61
N THR A 341 5.02 -10.26 -9.47
CA THR A 341 4.79 -10.89 -10.77
C THR A 341 5.17 -9.96 -11.92
N LEU A 342 5.42 -10.56 -13.08
CA LEU A 342 5.71 -9.88 -14.34
C LEU A 342 4.64 -10.23 -15.36
N VAL A 343 3.99 -9.23 -15.90
CA VAL A 343 3.13 -9.34 -17.10
C VAL A 343 3.92 -8.83 -18.29
N LYS A 344 4.31 -9.74 -19.19
CA LYS A 344 4.99 -9.37 -20.43
C LYS A 344 3.99 -8.88 -21.44
N LEU A 345 4.35 -7.82 -22.15
CA LEU A 345 3.51 -7.16 -23.12
C LEU A 345 4.14 -7.20 -24.51
N GLU A 346 3.32 -7.48 -25.53
CA GLU A 346 3.64 -7.27 -26.94
C GLU A 346 2.55 -6.41 -27.58
N ASN A 347 2.93 -5.30 -28.19
CA ASN A 347 1.99 -4.35 -28.81
C ASN A 347 0.85 -3.87 -27.87
N GLY A 348 1.12 -3.77 -26.56
CA GLY A 348 0.14 -3.34 -25.56
C GLY A 348 -0.86 -4.41 -25.11
N GLU A 349 -0.65 -5.67 -25.50
CA GLU A 349 -1.43 -6.83 -25.07
C GLU A 349 -0.57 -7.75 -24.19
N ALA A 350 -1.17 -8.37 -23.17
CA ALA A 350 -0.47 -9.31 -22.31
C ALA A 350 -0.22 -10.64 -23.02
N VAL A 351 1.02 -11.12 -23.03
CA VAL A 351 1.43 -12.39 -23.62
C VAL A 351 1.88 -13.43 -22.59
N SER A 352 2.29 -13.00 -21.39
CA SER A 352 2.53 -13.90 -20.26
C SER A 352 2.25 -13.19 -18.93
N TYR A 353 1.97 -14.00 -17.90
CA TYR A 353 1.83 -13.58 -16.52
C TYR A 353 2.52 -14.62 -15.64
N GLU A 354 3.64 -14.26 -15.02
CA GLU A 354 4.54 -15.19 -14.35
C GLU A 354 5.14 -14.59 -13.06
N PRO A 355 5.54 -15.39 -12.07
CA PRO A 355 6.30 -14.89 -10.93
C PRO A 355 7.63 -14.26 -11.38
N PHE A 356 7.98 -13.11 -10.76
CA PHE A 356 9.30 -12.49 -10.89
C PHE A 356 10.12 -12.69 -9.61
N ILE A 357 9.53 -12.47 -8.44
CA ILE A 357 10.12 -12.79 -7.14
C ILE A 357 9.03 -13.46 -6.31
N ASP A 358 9.31 -14.62 -5.77
CA ASP A 358 8.45 -15.31 -4.81
C ASP A 358 9.24 -15.76 -3.57
N GLY A 359 8.56 -16.47 -2.63
CA GLY A 359 9.17 -16.99 -1.42
C GLY A 359 8.84 -16.20 -0.16
N TRP A 360 8.05 -15.11 -0.22
CA TRP A 360 7.47 -14.49 0.98
C TRP A 360 6.40 -15.37 1.65
N LEU A 361 5.92 -16.39 0.96
CA LEU A 361 5.01 -17.41 1.49
C LEU A 361 5.71 -18.77 1.43
N ASP A 362 5.77 -19.46 2.55
CA ASP A 362 6.06 -20.89 2.60
C ASP A 362 4.77 -21.65 2.23
N GLU A 363 4.80 -22.32 1.07
CA GLU A 363 3.62 -23.01 0.54
C GLU A 363 3.24 -24.27 1.36
N GLU A 364 4.18 -24.88 2.07
CA GLU A 364 3.96 -26.09 2.88
C GLU A 364 3.32 -25.72 4.23
N SER A 365 3.92 -24.79 4.96
CA SER A 365 3.43 -24.35 6.27
C SER A 365 2.30 -23.32 6.17
N GLN A 366 2.16 -22.65 5.03
CA GLN A 366 1.24 -21.51 4.81
C GLN A 366 1.57 -20.30 5.69
N GLU A 367 2.82 -20.17 6.15
CA GLU A 367 3.33 -19.00 6.86
C GLU A 367 3.86 -17.97 5.88
N ALA A 368 3.50 -16.71 6.08
CA ALA A 368 3.99 -15.60 5.28
C ALA A 368 5.10 -14.87 6.06
N PHE A 369 6.20 -14.52 5.37
CA PHE A 369 7.34 -13.82 5.92
C PHE A 369 7.37 -12.34 5.52
N GLY A 370 6.50 -11.94 4.60
CA GLY A 370 6.34 -10.59 4.12
C GLY A 370 5.21 -10.49 3.10
N ARG A 371 4.82 -9.26 2.78
CA ARG A 371 3.69 -8.94 1.90
C ARG A 371 4.04 -7.73 1.01
N PRO A 372 4.49 -7.95 -0.23
CA PRO A 372 4.80 -6.86 -1.15
C PRO A 372 3.62 -5.92 -1.39
N VAL A 373 3.83 -4.60 -1.29
CA VAL A 373 2.78 -3.59 -1.44
C VAL A 373 2.99 -2.71 -2.66
N ASP A 374 4.08 -1.96 -2.72
CA ASP A 374 4.36 -1.03 -3.81
C ASP A 374 5.73 -1.28 -4.41
N LEU A 375 5.89 -0.80 -5.61
CA LEU A 375 7.09 -0.93 -6.44
C LEU A 375 7.56 0.46 -6.87
N LEU A 376 8.88 0.69 -6.90
CA LEU A 376 9.43 1.95 -7.37
C LEU A 376 10.77 1.72 -8.06
N PHE A 377 10.88 2.02 -9.35
CA PHE A 377 12.17 2.00 -10.05
C PHE A 377 12.96 3.28 -9.75
N LEU A 378 14.20 3.10 -9.28
CA LEU A 378 15.15 4.19 -9.07
C LEU A 378 15.75 4.65 -10.40
N GLU A 379 16.50 5.75 -10.37
CA GLU A 379 17.15 6.31 -11.57
C GLU A 379 18.22 5.39 -12.16
N ASP A 380 18.91 4.62 -11.31
CA ASP A 380 19.88 3.61 -11.75
C ASP A 380 19.23 2.37 -12.38
N GLY A 381 17.90 2.26 -12.32
CA GLY A 381 17.11 1.16 -12.84
C GLY A 381 16.94 -0.02 -11.88
N SER A 382 17.40 0.09 -10.62
CA SER A 382 17.04 -0.87 -9.57
C SER A 382 15.59 -0.69 -9.13
N LEU A 383 15.00 -1.76 -8.57
CA LEU A 383 13.60 -1.77 -8.14
C LEU A 383 13.52 -1.82 -6.61
N LEU A 384 12.81 -0.84 -6.01
CA LEU A 384 12.39 -0.91 -4.62
C LEU A 384 11.05 -1.63 -4.50
N ILE A 385 10.90 -2.42 -3.42
CA ILE A 385 9.69 -3.15 -3.05
C ILE A 385 9.41 -2.85 -1.58
N SER A 386 8.26 -2.26 -1.27
CA SER A 386 7.80 -2.10 0.13
C SER A 386 7.05 -3.34 0.62
N ASP A 387 7.16 -3.61 1.91
CA ASP A 387 6.61 -4.78 2.60
C ASP A 387 6.04 -4.33 3.95
N ASP A 388 4.71 -4.37 4.10
CA ASP A 388 4.01 -3.90 5.30
C ASP A 388 3.87 -4.96 6.42
N GLU A 389 4.21 -6.22 6.14
CA GLU A 389 4.31 -7.28 7.13
C GLU A 389 5.75 -7.41 7.67
N GLY A 390 6.73 -7.25 6.77
CA GLY A 390 8.14 -7.30 7.12
C GLY A 390 8.70 -5.97 7.65
N ASP A 391 7.91 -4.89 7.67
CA ASP A 391 8.32 -3.53 8.07
C ASP A 391 9.60 -3.06 7.34
N ALA A 392 9.70 -3.40 6.04
CA ALA A 392 10.92 -3.29 5.29
C ALA A 392 10.71 -2.73 3.87
N ILE A 393 11.81 -2.24 3.31
CA ILE A 393 11.89 -1.92 1.89
C ILE A 393 13.11 -2.65 1.34
N TYR A 394 12.91 -3.43 0.29
CA TYR A 394 13.95 -4.18 -0.40
C TYR A 394 14.37 -3.46 -1.68
N ARG A 395 15.62 -3.67 -2.09
CA ARG A 395 16.17 -3.21 -3.37
C ARG A 395 16.59 -4.40 -4.21
N VAL A 396 16.08 -4.48 -5.43
CA VAL A 396 16.40 -5.50 -6.41
C VAL A 396 17.35 -4.94 -7.46
N THR A 397 18.43 -5.64 -7.71
CA THR A 397 19.46 -5.26 -8.69
C THR A 397 19.73 -6.40 -9.66
N TYR A 398 20.29 -6.08 -10.83
CA TYR A 398 20.75 -7.05 -11.80
C TYR A 398 22.24 -6.85 -12.06
N LYS A 399 23.00 -7.94 -11.99
CA LYS A 399 24.48 -7.89 -12.17
C LYS A 399 24.95 -8.74 -13.38
N GLY A 400 24.04 -9.41 -14.08
CA GLY A 400 24.36 -10.26 -15.23
C GLY A 400 24.74 -11.66 -14.86
#